data_004f3d023bc15e3e797aa835cf1b0ce0
#
_entry.id   004f3d023bc15e3e797aa835cf1b0ce0
#
_cell.length_a   1.000
_cell.length_b   1.000
_cell.length_c   1.000
_cell.angle_alpha   90.00
_cell.angle_beta   90.00
_cell.angle_gamma   90.00
#
_symmetry.space_group_name_H-M   'P 1'
#
loop_
_entity.id
_entity.type
_entity.pdbx_description
1 polymer ?
#
loop_
_entity_poly.entity_id
_entity_poly.type
_entity_poly.pdbx_seq_one_letter_code
_entity_poly.pdbx_strand_id
1 'polypeptide(L)'
;MKNLLLLFSFLLTCLGCIANKKETDENDKTTVTDTHDAKLETAIIGGGCFWCTEAVFEQIDGVKSVISGYAGGKIPNPTYKQICTGLTGHAEVIKILFDPNVVSYEKILNLFGDAHDPTTLNRQGADVGTQYRSTIMYLNDAQKEIAIKWKFSLTAKFVDPVVTEIVEAPTFYKAEEYHQDYYRKNPDQGYCNFVIRPKLKKLNLE
;
A
#
# COMPACT_ATOMS: atom_id res chain seq x y z
N MET A 1 5.64 69.18 47.83
CA MET A 1 5.21 70.44 47.16
C MET A 1 4.14 69.97 46.17
N LYS A 2 2.86 70.17 46.54
CA LYS A 2 1.92 71.15 45.91
C LYS A 2 1.61 70.75 44.47
N ASN A 3 0.43 70.54 43.97
CA ASN A 3 -0.98 70.85 44.27
C ASN A 3 -1.82 69.96 43.31
N LEU A 4 -2.92 69.33 43.64
CA LEU A 4 -4.27 69.81 44.00
C LEU A 4 -5.12 70.36 42.81
N LEU A 5 -6.32 69.90 42.82
CA LEU A 5 -7.59 70.41 42.27
C LEU A 5 -7.96 69.95 40.83
N LEU A 6 -9.17 69.73 40.51
CA LEU A 6 -10.54 69.61 41.11
C LEU A 6 -11.52 69.38 39.92
N LEU A 7 -12.50 68.53 40.15
CA LEU A 7 -13.93 68.65 39.84
C LEU A 7 -14.39 69.15 38.44
N PHE A 8 -15.26 68.41 37.73
CA PHE A 8 -16.70 68.71 37.77
C PHE A 8 -17.55 67.62 37.04
N SER A 9 -18.58 67.25 37.70
CA SER A 9 -19.75 66.52 37.41
C SER A 9 -20.54 67.07 36.21
N PHE A 10 -21.12 66.16 35.40
CA PHE A 10 -22.47 66.46 34.88
C PHE A 10 -23.23 65.12 34.66
N LEU A 11 -24.31 65.07 35.38
CA LEU A 11 -25.36 64.05 35.37
C LEU A 11 -26.33 64.37 34.22
N LEU A 12 -26.65 63.48 33.36
CA LEU A 12 -27.93 63.59 32.64
C LEU A 12 -28.50 62.21 32.37
N THR A 13 -29.63 61.98 33.02
CA THR A 13 -30.54 60.82 32.88
C THR A 13 -31.33 60.93 31.58
N CYS A 14 -31.47 59.82 30.85
CA CYS A 14 -32.64 59.64 30.03
C CYS A 14 -33.07 58.17 30.07
N LEU A 15 -34.29 58.01 30.57
CA LEU A 15 -35.09 56.79 30.53
C LEU A 15 -35.52 56.48 29.09
N GLY A 16 -35.55 55.19 28.74
CA GLY A 16 -36.42 54.83 27.62
C GLY A 16 -36.15 53.45 27.01
N CYS A 17 -37.09 52.56 27.23
CA CYS A 17 -37.51 51.42 26.45
C CYS A 17 -36.78 50.08 26.57
N ILE A 18 -37.40 49.27 27.34
CA ILE A 18 -37.31 47.81 27.36
C ILE A 18 -37.78 47.25 26.00
N ALA A 19 -36.92 46.54 25.28
CA ALA A 19 -37.34 45.61 24.23
C ALA A 19 -36.64 44.29 24.47
N ASN A 20 -37.40 43.34 24.93
CA ASN A 20 -37.04 41.96 25.15
C ASN A 20 -36.73 41.29 23.81
N LYS A 21 -35.49 40.96 23.50
CA LYS A 21 -35.15 40.13 22.35
C LYS A 21 -34.57 38.81 22.85
N LYS A 22 -35.37 37.81 22.66
CA LYS A 22 -35.09 36.41 22.88
C LYS A 22 -33.82 36.02 22.11
N GLU A 23 -32.72 35.73 22.79
CA GLU A 23 -31.56 35.07 22.22
C GLU A 23 -31.91 33.58 22.08
N THR A 24 -32.05 33.14 20.86
CA THR A 24 -32.04 31.71 20.51
C THR A 24 -30.56 31.31 20.40
N ASP A 25 -30.10 30.56 21.38
CA ASP A 25 -28.85 29.80 21.31
C ASP A 25 -28.97 28.75 20.18
N GLU A 26 -28.50 29.05 18.99
CA GLU A 26 -28.14 28.09 17.98
C GLU A 26 -26.71 27.63 18.26
N ASN A 27 -26.63 26.55 19.06
CA ASN A 27 -25.42 25.79 19.26
C ASN A 27 -25.16 24.96 17.97
N ASP A 28 -24.60 25.61 16.94
CA ASP A 28 -24.08 24.96 15.74
C ASP A 28 -22.83 24.16 16.12
N LYS A 29 -23.08 22.91 16.50
CA LYS A 29 -22.06 21.90 16.68
C LYS A 29 -21.56 21.47 15.32
N THR A 30 -20.73 22.29 14.70
CA THR A 30 -19.94 21.89 13.55
C THR A 30 -19.03 20.76 14.01
N THR A 31 -19.48 19.54 13.79
CA THR A 31 -18.63 18.35 13.85
C THR A 31 -17.57 18.52 12.75
N VAL A 32 -16.43 19.05 13.12
CA VAL A 32 -15.21 18.92 12.33
C VAL A 32 -14.93 17.41 12.28
N THR A 33 -15.30 16.78 11.19
CA THR A 33 -14.79 15.46 10.85
C THR A 33 -13.30 15.66 10.60
N ASP A 34 -12.47 15.35 11.59
CA ASP A 34 -11.05 15.12 11.38
C ASP A 34 -10.92 14.05 10.31
N THR A 35 -10.73 14.49 9.08
CA THR A 35 -10.19 13.61 8.04
C THR A 35 -8.74 13.36 8.46
N HIS A 36 -8.52 12.33 9.28
CA HIS A 36 -7.21 11.75 9.47
C HIS A 36 -6.70 11.40 8.07
N ASP A 37 -5.81 12.22 7.52
CA ASP A 37 -4.98 11.81 6.39
C ASP A 37 -4.24 10.55 6.82
N ALA A 38 -4.80 9.40 6.47
CA ALA A 38 -4.21 8.12 6.81
C ALA A 38 -2.81 8.08 6.21
N LYS A 39 -1.79 7.95 7.05
CA LYS A 39 -0.41 7.81 6.60
C LYS A 39 -0.32 6.50 5.84
N LEU A 40 -0.33 6.59 4.51
CA LEU A 40 -0.21 5.43 3.63
C LEU A 40 1.12 4.70 3.86
N GLU A 41 1.07 3.38 3.77
CA GLU A 41 2.24 2.52 3.87
C GLU A 41 2.57 1.88 2.51
N THR A 42 3.79 1.38 2.40
CA THR A 42 4.29 0.71 1.20
C THR A 42 4.71 -0.72 1.52
N ALA A 43 4.35 -1.67 0.63
CA ALA A 43 4.89 -3.02 0.61
C ALA A 43 5.58 -3.29 -0.73
N ILE A 44 6.69 -4.07 -0.72
CA ILE A 44 7.36 -4.52 -1.93
C ILE A 44 7.48 -6.04 -1.85
N ILE A 45 6.86 -6.73 -2.81
CA ILE A 45 6.80 -8.20 -2.87
C ILE A 45 6.95 -8.70 -4.30
N GLY A 46 7.50 -9.90 -4.47
CA GLY A 46 7.61 -10.59 -5.76
C GLY A 46 7.33 -12.08 -5.60
N GLY A 47 6.56 -12.65 -6.52
CA GLY A 47 6.16 -14.08 -6.49
C GLY A 47 5.68 -14.55 -7.85
N GLY A 48 6.60 -14.67 -8.80
CA GLY A 48 6.34 -14.95 -10.20
C GLY A 48 6.20 -13.69 -11.05
N CYS A 49 5.51 -13.81 -12.18
CA CYS A 49 5.26 -12.69 -13.08
C CYS A 49 4.47 -11.58 -12.38
N PHE A 50 4.99 -10.35 -12.45
CA PHE A 50 4.38 -9.17 -11.79
C PHE A 50 3.00 -8.80 -12.35
N TRP A 51 2.65 -9.15 -13.60
CA TRP A 51 1.28 -8.96 -14.10
C TRP A 51 0.24 -9.73 -13.27
N CYS A 52 0.61 -10.95 -12.81
CA CYS A 52 -0.25 -11.75 -11.94
C CYS A 52 -0.43 -11.12 -10.57
N THR A 53 0.65 -10.69 -9.94
CA THR A 53 0.62 -10.10 -8.61
C THR A 53 -0.02 -8.71 -8.65
N GLU A 54 0.27 -7.87 -9.65
CA GLU A 54 -0.39 -6.59 -9.88
C GLU A 54 -1.93 -6.77 -9.95
N ALA A 55 -2.41 -7.65 -10.83
CA ALA A 55 -3.84 -7.91 -11.02
C ALA A 55 -4.55 -8.35 -9.72
N VAL A 56 -3.87 -9.15 -8.88
CA VAL A 56 -4.42 -9.58 -7.58
C VAL A 56 -4.53 -8.40 -6.61
N PHE A 57 -3.45 -7.63 -6.43
CA PHE A 57 -3.40 -6.59 -5.40
C PHE A 57 -4.16 -5.33 -5.77
N GLU A 58 -4.40 -5.06 -7.04
CA GLU A 58 -5.29 -3.99 -7.51
C GLU A 58 -6.77 -4.17 -7.12
N GLN A 59 -7.18 -5.40 -6.79
CA GLN A 59 -8.56 -5.72 -6.38
C GLN A 59 -8.82 -5.54 -4.87
N ILE A 60 -7.79 -5.19 -4.09
CA ILE A 60 -7.88 -5.21 -2.63
C ILE A 60 -8.32 -3.86 -2.09
N ASP A 61 -9.40 -3.87 -1.31
CA ASP A 61 -9.85 -2.69 -0.58
C ASP A 61 -8.73 -2.17 0.33
N GLY A 62 -8.50 -0.86 0.28
CA GLY A 62 -7.42 -0.22 1.01
C GLY A 62 -6.12 -0.08 0.21
N VAL A 63 -5.92 -0.81 -0.88
CA VAL A 63 -4.82 -0.58 -1.82
C VAL A 63 -5.13 0.64 -2.67
N LYS A 64 -4.18 1.59 -2.71
CA LYS A 64 -4.31 2.86 -3.43
C LYS A 64 -3.62 2.84 -4.79
N SER A 65 -2.50 2.12 -4.89
CA SER A 65 -1.81 1.88 -6.17
C SER A 65 -0.92 0.65 -6.09
N VAL A 66 -0.75 0.00 -7.22
CA VAL A 66 0.22 -1.07 -7.44
C VAL A 66 1.10 -0.67 -8.62
N ILE A 67 2.41 -0.80 -8.48
CA ILE A 67 3.38 -0.44 -9.52
C ILE A 67 4.27 -1.64 -9.76
N SER A 68 4.23 -2.21 -10.95
CA SER A 68 5.13 -3.26 -11.39
C SER A 68 6.56 -2.74 -11.61
N GLY A 69 7.56 -3.50 -11.19
CA GLY A 69 8.96 -3.07 -11.26
C GLY A 69 9.97 -4.18 -10.99
N TYR A 70 11.21 -3.74 -10.82
CA TYR A 70 12.38 -4.60 -10.63
C TYR A 70 13.15 -4.18 -9.39
N ALA A 71 13.58 -5.15 -8.58
CA ALA A 71 14.39 -4.86 -7.40
C ALA A 71 15.30 -6.05 -7.01
N GLY A 72 16.32 -5.80 -6.19
CA GLY A 72 17.20 -6.84 -5.62
C GLY A 72 18.39 -7.25 -6.49
N GLY A 73 18.53 -6.68 -7.69
CA GLY A 73 19.65 -6.93 -8.59
C GLY A 73 20.77 -5.89 -8.50
N LYS A 74 21.76 -6.04 -9.35
CA LYS A 74 22.97 -5.21 -9.37
C LYS A 74 23.00 -4.18 -10.51
N ILE A 75 22.17 -4.35 -11.53
CA ILE A 75 22.17 -3.49 -12.72
C ILE A 75 21.28 -2.28 -12.44
N PRO A 76 21.80 -1.04 -12.48
CA PRO A 76 20.96 0.14 -12.33
C PRO A 76 20.09 0.37 -13.56
N ASN A 77 18.85 0.82 -13.34
CA ASN A 77 17.85 1.09 -14.40
C ASN A 77 17.75 -0.05 -15.42
N PRO A 78 17.45 -1.29 -14.98
CA PRO A 78 17.42 -2.42 -15.89
C PRO A 78 16.24 -2.30 -16.86
N THR A 79 16.41 -2.80 -18.08
CA THR A 79 15.33 -2.98 -19.04
C THR A 79 14.71 -4.36 -18.90
N TYR A 80 13.45 -4.54 -19.32
CA TYR A 80 12.78 -5.86 -19.32
C TYR A 80 13.61 -6.91 -20.09
N LYS A 81 14.18 -6.54 -21.23
CA LYS A 81 15.06 -7.43 -22.00
C LYS A 81 16.23 -7.96 -21.18
N GLN A 82 16.82 -7.11 -20.33
CA GLN A 82 17.93 -7.52 -19.44
C GLN A 82 17.39 -8.42 -18.32
N ILE A 83 16.24 -8.10 -17.74
CA ILE A 83 15.59 -8.95 -16.70
C ILE A 83 15.34 -10.36 -17.21
N CYS A 84 14.81 -10.50 -18.45
CA CYS A 84 14.54 -11.80 -19.07
C CYS A 84 15.79 -12.67 -19.26
N THR A 85 16.99 -12.11 -19.23
CA THR A 85 18.22 -12.92 -19.27
C THR A 85 18.48 -13.70 -17.97
N GLY A 86 17.84 -13.32 -16.85
CA GLY A 86 18.10 -13.87 -15.52
C GLY A 86 19.43 -13.44 -14.91
N LEU A 87 20.24 -12.62 -15.61
CA LEU A 87 21.61 -12.27 -15.20
C LEU A 87 21.71 -10.97 -14.41
N THR A 88 20.63 -10.17 -14.35
CA THR A 88 20.62 -8.89 -13.63
C THR A 88 20.59 -9.05 -12.11
N GLY A 89 20.10 -10.20 -11.63
CA GLY A 89 19.84 -10.48 -10.22
C GLY A 89 18.57 -9.82 -9.69
N HIS A 90 17.88 -9.00 -10.48
CA HIS A 90 16.59 -8.43 -10.10
C HIS A 90 15.47 -9.47 -10.09
N ALA A 91 14.54 -9.32 -9.14
CA ALA A 91 13.22 -9.95 -9.22
C ALA A 91 12.21 -9.02 -9.89
N GLU A 92 11.22 -9.61 -10.55
CA GLU A 92 9.96 -8.94 -10.84
C GLU A 92 9.20 -8.77 -9.53
N VAL A 93 8.89 -7.54 -9.18
CA VAL A 93 8.21 -7.18 -7.94
C VAL A 93 7.12 -6.17 -8.20
N ILE A 94 6.17 -6.09 -7.27
CA ILE A 94 5.21 -4.99 -7.19
C ILE A 94 5.49 -4.13 -5.97
N LYS A 95 5.30 -2.82 -6.13
CA LYS A 95 5.25 -1.85 -5.04
C LYS A 95 3.81 -1.45 -4.81
N ILE A 96 3.29 -1.78 -3.64
CA ILE A 96 1.91 -1.56 -3.22
C ILE A 96 1.88 -0.38 -2.27
N LEU A 97 1.10 0.65 -2.57
CA LEU A 97 0.75 1.72 -1.64
C LEU A 97 -0.63 1.43 -1.05
N PHE A 98 -0.76 1.39 0.26
CA PHE A 98 -1.99 0.98 0.92
C PHE A 98 -2.30 1.81 2.17
N ASP A 99 -3.58 1.83 2.54
CA ASP A 99 -4.08 2.44 3.78
C ASP A 99 -4.09 1.38 4.90
N PRO A 100 -3.21 1.50 5.91
CA PRO A 100 -3.10 0.51 6.99
C PRO A 100 -4.34 0.44 7.89
N ASN A 101 -5.23 1.44 7.85
CA ASN A 101 -6.50 1.40 8.57
C ASN A 101 -7.55 0.53 7.87
N VAL A 102 -7.39 0.24 6.58
CA VAL A 102 -8.31 -0.59 5.78
C VAL A 102 -7.74 -2.00 5.57
N VAL A 103 -6.47 -2.09 5.21
CA VAL A 103 -5.76 -3.36 4.99
C VAL A 103 -4.41 -3.34 5.70
N SER A 104 -4.15 -4.32 6.58
CA SER A 104 -2.87 -4.42 7.28
C SER A 104 -1.79 -5.05 6.38
N TYR A 105 -0.51 -4.76 6.68
CA TYR A 105 0.63 -5.41 6.03
C TYR A 105 0.58 -6.94 6.17
N GLU A 106 0.16 -7.45 7.34
CA GLU A 106 -0.03 -8.89 7.55
C GLU A 106 -1.09 -9.48 6.61
N LYS A 107 -2.21 -8.77 6.38
CA LYS A 107 -3.24 -9.23 5.45
C LYS A 107 -2.73 -9.23 4.00
N ILE A 108 -1.90 -8.26 3.62
CA ILE A 108 -1.20 -8.25 2.32
C ILE A 108 -0.33 -9.49 2.18
N LEU A 109 0.47 -9.85 3.20
CA LEU A 109 1.33 -11.04 3.15
C LEU A 109 0.53 -12.34 3.14
N ASN A 110 -0.59 -12.42 3.86
CA ASN A 110 -1.47 -13.60 3.83
C ASN A 110 -2.03 -13.82 2.42
N LEU A 111 -2.55 -12.77 1.78
CA LEU A 111 -3.01 -12.85 0.39
C LEU A 111 -1.86 -13.21 -0.57
N PHE A 112 -0.66 -12.67 -0.35
CA PHE A 112 0.52 -13.03 -1.12
C PHE A 112 0.82 -14.53 -1.04
N GLY A 113 0.73 -15.13 0.16
CA GLY A 113 0.90 -16.57 0.35
C GLY A 113 -0.19 -17.42 -0.32
N ASP A 114 -1.41 -16.89 -0.45
CA ASP A 114 -2.52 -17.58 -1.13
C ASP A 114 -2.44 -17.43 -2.67
N ALA A 115 -1.79 -16.34 -3.14
CA ALA A 115 -1.70 -15.98 -4.55
C ALA A 115 -0.55 -16.69 -5.30
N HIS A 116 0.45 -17.25 -4.60
CA HIS A 116 1.57 -17.94 -5.23
C HIS A 116 2.01 -19.16 -4.42
N ASP A 117 2.89 -19.97 -4.99
CA ASP A 117 3.54 -21.07 -4.29
C ASP A 117 4.90 -20.60 -3.72
N PRO A 118 5.02 -20.45 -2.38
CA PRO A 118 6.25 -19.97 -1.76
C PRO A 118 7.35 -21.03 -1.62
N THR A 119 7.14 -22.25 -2.11
CA THR A 119 8.07 -23.39 -1.98
C THR A 119 8.92 -23.61 -3.21
N THR A 120 8.61 -22.98 -4.34
CA THR A 120 9.31 -23.19 -5.61
C THR A 120 10.46 -22.17 -5.78
N LEU A 121 11.70 -22.67 -5.71
CA LEU A 121 12.90 -21.83 -5.86
C LEU A 121 13.03 -21.30 -7.29
N ASN A 122 13.17 -19.97 -7.46
CA ASN A 122 13.34 -19.29 -8.74
C ASN A 122 12.31 -19.70 -9.80
N ARG A 123 11.08 -19.93 -9.38
CA ARG A 123 10.02 -20.40 -10.26
C ARG A 123 8.65 -20.08 -9.70
N GLN A 124 7.69 -19.82 -10.59
CA GLN A 124 6.27 -19.78 -10.25
C GLN A 124 5.46 -20.36 -11.41
N GLY A 125 4.88 -21.55 -11.20
CA GLY A 125 4.16 -22.26 -12.26
C GLY A 125 5.06 -22.56 -13.46
N ALA A 126 4.71 -22.03 -14.63
CA ALA A 126 5.48 -22.18 -15.88
C ALA A 126 6.65 -21.18 -15.98
N ASP A 127 6.62 -20.08 -15.21
CA ASP A 127 7.64 -19.04 -15.25
C ASP A 127 8.88 -19.51 -14.48
N VAL A 128 10.01 -19.68 -15.17
CA VAL A 128 11.27 -20.18 -14.63
C VAL A 128 12.37 -19.14 -14.77
N GLY A 129 13.06 -18.83 -13.67
CA GLY A 129 14.17 -17.89 -13.63
C GLY A 129 14.24 -17.14 -12.30
N THR A 130 15.42 -16.60 -11.97
CA THR A 130 15.67 -15.87 -10.72
C THR A 130 14.78 -14.64 -10.59
N GLN A 131 14.33 -14.06 -11.71
CA GLN A 131 13.41 -12.92 -11.75
C GLN A 131 12.01 -13.27 -11.20
N TYR A 132 11.63 -14.54 -11.18
CA TYR A 132 10.32 -15.00 -10.69
C TYR A 132 10.35 -15.56 -9.26
N ARG A 133 11.45 -15.34 -8.52
CA ARG A 133 11.59 -15.84 -7.15
C ARG A 133 10.59 -15.22 -6.19
N SER A 134 10.21 -15.98 -5.18
CA SER A 134 9.41 -15.49 -4.07
C SER A 134 10.26 -14.61 -3.14
N THR A 135 9.86 -13.35 -2.95
CA THR A 135 10.61 -12.38 -2.13
C THR A 135 9.70 -11.36 -1.46
N ILE A 136 10.05 -10.99 -0.23
CA ILE A 136 9.48 -9.87 0.52
C ILE A 136 10.64 -8.90 0.82
N MET A 137 10.48 -7.65 0.40
CA MET A 137 11.47 -6.60 0.60
C MET A 137 10.93 -5.60 1.62
N TYR A 138 11.36 -5.74 2.90
CA TYR A 138 10.85 -4.93 4.00
C TYR A 138 11.46 -3.52 4.02
N LEU A 139 10.67 -2.52 4.38
CA LEU A 139 11.10 -1.12 4.47
C LEU A 139 11.43 -0.67 5.90
N ASN A 140 11.08 -1.49 6.91
CA ASN A 140 11.33 -1.21 8.32
C ASN A 140 11.29 -2.49 9.15
N ASP A 141 11.74 -2.39 10.42
CA ASP A 141 11.84 -3.55 11.31
C ASP A 141 10.47 -4.16 11.63
N ALA A 142 9.40 -3.38 11.72
CA ALA A 142 8.05 -3.90 11.95
C ALA A 142 7.60 -4.80 10.79
N GLN A 143 7.81 -4.39 9.55
CA GLN A 143 7.54 -5.21 8.37
C GLN A 143 8.41 -6.47 8.35
N LYS A 144 9.68 -6.36 8.72
CA LYS A 144 10.60 -7.51 8.83
C LYS A 144 10.07 -8.56 9.81
N GLU A 145 9.68 -8.14 11.01
CA GLU A 145 9.14 -9.05 12.02
C GLU A 145 7.86 -9.74 11.56
N ILE A 146 6.94 -8.99 10.94
CA ILE A 146 5.70 -9.54 10.38
C ILE A 146 6.02 -10.56 9.28
N ALA A 147 6.95 -10.24 8.37
CA ALA A 147 7.34 -11.14 7.29
C ALA A 147 7.97 -12.44 7.80
N ILE A 148 8.82 -12.38 8.84
CA ILE A 148 9.41 -13.56 9.47
C ILE A 148 8.33 -14.43 10.12
N LYS A 149 7.41 -13.84 10.88
CA LYS A 149 6.29 -14.55 11.50
C LYS A 149 5.40 -15.20 10.43
N TRP A 150 5.08 -14.48 9.37
CA TRP A 150 4.32 -14.98 8.24
C TRP A 150 5.02 -16.18 7.59
N LYS A 151 6.30 -16.06 7.25
CA LYS A 151 7.05 -17.18 6.65
C LYS A 151 7.04 -18.43 7.55
N PHE A 152 7.23 -18.25 8.86
CA PHE A 152 7.16 -19.34 9.83
C PHE A 152 5.78 -19.99 9.86
N SER A 153 4.71 -19.20 9.80
CA SER A 153 3.33 -19.74 9.82
C SER A 153 3.03 -20.63 8.61
N LEU A 154 3.68 -20.38 7.48
CA LEU A 154 3.49 -21.19 6.28
C LEU A 154 4.14 -22.58 6.37
N THR A 155 5.13 -22.79 7.23
CA THR A 155 5.76 -24.11 7.41
C THR A 155 4.78 -25.18 7.88
N ALA A 156 3.66 -24.80 8.48
CA ALA A 156 2.59 -25.72 8.86
C ALA A 156 1.62 -26.04 7.70
N LYS A 157 1.63 -25.23 6.64
CA LYS A 157 0.72 -25.38 5.49
C LYS A 157 1.35 -26.15 4.32
N PHE A 158 2.68 -26.12 4.20
CA PHE A 158 3.41 -26.73 3.09
C PHE A 158 4.32 -27.84 3.58
N VAL A 159 4.42 -28.92 2.78
CA VAL A 159 5.35 -30.04 3.02
C VAL A 159 6.77 -29.64 2.64
N ASP A 160 6.90 -28.94 1.50
CA ASP A 160 8.18 -28.45 1.00
C ASP A 160 8.62 -27.18 1.73
N PRO A 161 9.93 -26.94 1.87
CA PRO A 161 10.43 -25.74 2.54
C PRO A 161 9.98 -24.44 1.88
N VAL A 162 9.55 -23.46 2.68
CA VAL A 162 9.24 -22.12 2.19
C VAL A 162 10.53 -21.38 1.85
N VAL A 163 10.73 -21.10 0.57
CA VAL A 163 11.95 -20.48 0.01
C VAL A 163 11.87 -18.97 -0.15
N THR A 164 10.75 -18.35 0.24
CA THR A 164 10.58 -16.88 0.17
C THR A 164 11.75 -16.15 0.82
N GLU A 165 12.43 -15.28 0.07
CA GLU A 165 13.44 -14.38 0.61
C GLU A 165 12.79 -13.27 1.45
N ILE A 166 13.42 -12.88 2.56
CA ILE A 166 13.04 -11.70 3.35
C ILE A 166 14.29 -10.84 3.46
N VAL A 167 14.32 -9.74 2.73
CA VAL A 167 15.50 -8.86 2.61
C VAL A 167 15.09 -7.40 2.82
N GLU A 168 16.05 -6.54 3.21
CA GLU A 168 15.82 -5.10 3.25
C GLU A 168 15.52 -4.59 1.83
N ALA A 169 14.60 -3.64 1.70
CA ALA A 169 14.18 -3.12 0.41
C ALA A 169 15.33 -2.37 -0.27
N PRO A 170 15.83 -2.88 -1.41
CA PRO A 170 16.82 -2.18 -2.22
C PRO A 170 16.16 -1.12 -3.09
N THR A 171 16.94 -0.48 -3.97
CA THR A 171 16.39 0.43 -4.97
C THR A 171 15.34 -0.30 -5.84
N PHE A 172 14.14 0.29 -5.91
CA PHE A 172 13.07 -0.15 -6.78
C PHE A 172 13.14 0.62 -8.11
N TYR A 173 13.12 -0.09 -9.20
CA TYR A 173 13.06 0.45 -10.55
C TYR A 173 11.69 0.15 -11.15
N LYS A 174 10.91 1.19 -11.48
CA LYS A 174 9.61 1.02 -12.14
C LYS A 174 9.82 0.32 -13.49
N ALA A 175 9.04 -0.71 -13.78
CA ALA A 175 9.02 -1.35 -15.09
C ALA A 175 8.41 -0.40 -16.13
N GLU A 176 8.66 -0.71 -17.41
CA GLU A 176 8.20 0.07 -18.54
C GLU A 176 6.67 0.21 -18.53
N GLU A 177 6.16 1.29 -19.11
CA GLU A 177 4.74 1.67 -19.02
C GLU A 177 3.78 0.62 -19.58
N TYR A 178 4.23 -0.16 -20.59
CA TYR A 178 3.44 -1.25 -21.16
C TYR A 178 3.26 -2.46 -20.23
N HIS A 179 3.98 -2.51 -19.11
CA HIS A 179 3.79 -3.52 -18.06
C HIS A 179 2.80 -3.09 -16.98
N GLN A 180 2.52 -1.80 -16.84
CA GLN A 180 1.62 -1.28 -15.81
C GLN A 180 0.15 -1.52 -16.19
N ASP A 181 -0.68 -1.94 -15.22
CA ASP A 181 -2.11 -2.29 -15.42
C ASP A 181 -2.29 -3.35 -16.54
N TYR A 182 -1.35 -4.29 -16.66
CA TYR A 182 -1.32 -5.16 -17.83
C TYR A 182 -2.60 -5.97 -18.02
N TYR A 183 -3.11 -6.57 -16.96
CA TYR A 183 -4.34 -7.38 -17.03
C TYR A 183 -5.54 -6.54 -17.48
N ARG A 184 -5.70 -5.36 -16.93
CA ARG A 184 -6.83 -4.46 -17.24
C ARG A 184 -6.76 -3.91 -18.67
N LYS A 185 -5.55 -3.65 -19.17
CA LYS A 185 -5.32 -3.15 -20.54
C LYS A 185 -5.37 -4.25 -21.61
N ASN A 186 -5.15 -5.52 -21.24
CA ASN A 186 -4.98 -6.64 -22.16
C ASN A 186 -5.80 -7.87 -21.76
N PRO A 187 -7.10 -7.76 -21.43
CA PRO A 187 -7.89 -8.84 -20.84
C PRO A 187 -8.01 -10.08 -21.75
N ASP A 188 -7.90 -9.90 -23.05
CA ASP A 188 -8.06 -10.97 -24.04
C ASP A 188 -6.75 -11.69 -24.44
N GLN A 189 -5.61 -11.25 -23.90
CA GLN A 189 -4.34 -11.92 -24.13
C GLN A 189 -4.33 -13.31 -23.51
N GLY A 190 -3.66 -14.27 -24.19
CA GLY A 190 -3.61 -15.66 -23.75
C GLY A 190 -3.13 -15.83 -22.31
N TYR A 191 -2.07 -15.11 -21.90
CA TYR A 191 -1.56 -15.17 -20.54
C TYR A 191 -2.61 -14.67 -19.51
N CYS A 192 -3.34 -13.62 -19.84
CA CYS A 192 -4.43 -13.11 -19.00
C CYS A 192 -5.56 -14.15 -18.84
N ASN A 193 -5.95 -14.80 -19.92
CA ASN A 193 -7.03 -15.78 -19.93
C ASN A 193 -6.66 -17.10 -19.22
N PHE A 194 -5.42 -17.59 -19.43
CA PHE A 194 -5.02 -18.93 -18.98
C PHE A 194 -4.26 -18.93 -17.65
N VAL A 195 -3.71 -17.78 -17.21
CA VAL A 195 -2.91 -17.70 -15.99
C VAL A 195 -3.53 -16.74 -14.97
N ILE A 196 -3.79 -15.47 -15.36
CA ILE A 196 -4.23 -14.45 -14.41
C ILE A 196 -5.67 -14.68 -13.98
N ARG A 197 -6.61 -14.80 -14.92
CA ARG A 197 -8.04 -14.98 -14.63
C ARG A 197 -8.35 -16.19 -13.75
N PRO A 198 -7.78 -17.39 -14.00
CA PRO A 198 -7.97 -18.52 -13.08
C PRO A 198 -7.44 -18.27 -11.67
N LYS A 199 -6.36 -17.50 -11.52
CA LYS A 199 -5.81 -17.09 -10.22
C LYS A 199 -6.78 -16.15 -9.48
N LEU A 200 -7.30 -15.12 -10.15
CA LEU A 200 -8.28 -14.20 -9.56
C LEU A 200 -9.53 -14.96 -9.10
N LYS A 201 -10.07 -15.85 -9.93
CA LYS A 201 -11.21 -16.71 -9.56
C LYS A 201 -10.93 -17.58 -8.35
N LYS A 202 -9.75 -18.23 -8.28
CA LYS A 202 -9.33 -19.01 -7.11
C LYS A 202 -9.32 -18.19 -5.81
N LEU A 203 -9.01 -16.91 -5.91
CA LEU A 203 -8.94 -15.97 -4.77
C LEU A 203 -10.27 -15.24 -4.51
N ASN A 204 -11.34 -15.53 -5.26
CA ASN A 204 -12.63 -14.85 -5.23
C ASN A 204 -12.51 -13.32 -5.48
N LEU A 205 -11.66 -12.94 -6.41
CA LEU A 205 -11.42 -11.55 -6.82
C LEU A 205 -12.01 -11.22 -8.20
N GLU A 206 -12.64 -12.19 -8.89
CA GLU A 206 -13.34 -12.05 -10.16
C GLU A 206 -14.59 -12.98 -10.21
#